data_8bde02ea3821f399773f5b178684a059
#
_entry.id   8bde02ea3821f399773f5b178684a059
#
_cell.length_a   1.000
_cell.length_b   1.000
_cell.length_c   1.000
_cell.angle_alpha   90.00
_cell.angle_beta   90.00
_cell.angle_gamma   90.00
#
_symmetry.space_group_name_H-M   'P 1'
#
loop_
_entity.id
_entity.type
_entity.pdbx_description
1 polymer ?
#
loop_
_entity_poly.entity_id
_entity_poly.type
_entity_poly.pdbx_seq_one_letter_code
_entity_poly.pdbx_strand_id
1 'polypeptide(L)'
;PDESVSRLEEILKDIPYEYAQVANRIIAMVKEKFDMKLSKIIYITLTDHLNFAITRFKKGIKVENALLWEIKRFYQKEFEAGKEALEIIKKELGIELSEDEAGFFAIHILNAQIDADMMQTINIPGITKDIVNIVGYTFGRELDRESLYYERFITHLKHFLARVVKNETYGEDANDRLAIMVKDEFPKSYRCALRLSLIHI
;
A
#
# COMPACT_ATOMS: atom_id res chain seq x y z
N PRO A 1 12.48 -26.35 0.66
CA PRO A 1 11.49 -25.47 1.26
C PRO A 1 12.00 -24.05 1.09
N ASP A 2 11.16 -23.26 0.47
CA ASP A 2 11.46 -21.86 0.16
C ASP A 2 11.58 -21.12 1.50
N GLU A 3 12.69 -20.42 1.73
CA GLU A 3 13.00 -19.72 2.99
C GLU A 3 11.89 -18.70 3.35
N SER A 4 11.18 -18.21 2.32
CA SER A 4 10.00 -17.37 2.45
C SER A 4 8.79 -18.10 3.04
N VAL A 5 8.57 -19.38 2.74
CA VAL A 5 7.44 -20.17 3.26
C VAL A 5 7.64 -20.49 4.74
N SER A 6 8.85 -20.88 5.13
CA SER A 6 9.16 -21.17 6.55
C SER A 6 9.06 -19.92 7.44
N ARG A 7 9.43 -18.75 6.91
CA ARG A 7 9.30 -17.46 7.62
C ARG A 7 7.83 -17.05 7.79
N LEU A 8 7.00 -17.39 6.81
CA LEU A 8 5.55 -17.16 6.84
C LEU A 8 4.84 -18.07 7.84
N GLU A 9 5.22 -19.34 7.89
CA GLU A 9 4.72 -20.28 8.89
C GLU A 9 5.11 -19.85 10.31
N GLU A 10 6.28 -19.24 10.49
CA GLU A 10 6.74 -18.73 11.78
C GLU A 10 5.93 -17.51 12.24
N ILE A 11 5.62 -16.57 11.33
CA ILE A 11 4.77 -15.40 11.64
C ILE A 11 3.35 -15.81 12.04
N LEU A 12 2.79 -16.83 11.38
CA LEU A 12 1.42 -17.25 11.62
C LEU A 12 1.25 -18.16 12.85
N LYS A 13 2.34 -18.76 13.37
CA LYS A 13 2.28 -19.68 14.52
C LYS A 13 1.68 -19.08 15.79
N ASP A 14 1.95 -17.80 16.03
CA ASP A 14 1.54 -17.11 17.25
C ASP A 14 0.22 -16.34 17.08
N ILE A 15 -0.38 -16.38 15.89
CA ILE A 15 -1.64 -15.68 15.61
C ILE A 15 -2.82 -16.59 15.92
N PRO A 16 -3.80 -16.13 16.73
CA PRO A 16 -5.00 -16.89 16.98
C PRO A 16 -5.73 -17.28 15.68
N TYR A 17 -6.12 -18.54 15.57
CA TYR A 17 -6.79 -19.07 14.37
C TYR A 17 -8.04 -18.28 13.98
N GLU A 18 -8.77 -17.76 14.97
CA GLU A 18 -9.94 -16.89 14.74
C GLU A 18 -9.62 -15.64 13.93
N TYR A 19 -8.41 -15.05 14.10
CA TYR A 19 -8.01 -13.87 13.32
C TYR A 19 -7.74 -14.22 11.87
N ALA A 20 -7.16 -15.39 11.61
CA ALA A 20 -6.98 -15.87 10.24
C ALA A 20 -8.35 -16.12 9.56
N GLN A 21 -9.33 -16.62 10.30
CA GLN A 21 -10.69 -16.80 9.77
C GLN A 21 -11.35 -15.47 9.44
N VAL A 22 -11.23 -14.46 10.32
CA VAL A 22 -11.76 -13.11 10.08
C VAL A 22 -11.07 -12.47 8.88
N ALA A 23 -9.73 -12.55 8.78
CA ALA A 23 -8.99 -12.06 7.63
C ALA A 23 -9.44 -12.71 6.32
N ASN A 24 -9.68 -14.03 6.32
CA ASN A 24 -10.20 -14.74 5.14
C ASN A 24 -11.61 -14.24 4.73
N ARG A 25 -12.49 -13.93 5.67
CA ARG A 25 -13.81 -13.36 5.38
C ARG A 25 -13.72 -11.95 4.82
N ILE A 26 -12.83 -11.14 5.37
CA ILE A 26 -12.55 -9.81 4.83
C ILE A 26 -12.06 -9.93 3.38
N ILE A 27 -11.10 -10.82 3.08
CA ILE A 27 -10.58 -11.04 1.73
C ILE A 27 -11.68 -11.52 0.78
N ALA A 28 -12.54 -12.44 1.22
CA ALA A 28 -13.67 -12.91 0.41
C ALA A 28 -14.64 -11.76 0.11
N MET A 29 -15.02 -10.98 1.12
CA MET A 29 -15.87 -9.80 0.96
C MET A 29 -15.29 -8.80 -0.03
N VAL A 30 -14.00 -8.50 0.06
CA VAL A 30 -13.32 -7.57 -0.87
C VAL A 30 -13.38 -8.10 -2.30
N LYS A 31 -13.14 -9.39 -2.53
CA LYS A 31 -13.21 -10.00 -3.86
C LYS A 31 -14.62 -10.01 -4.42
N GLU A 32 -15.61 -10.35 -3.62
CA GLU A 32 -17.00 -10.57 -4.07
C GLU A 32 -17.76 -9.25 -4.19
N LYS A 33 -17.69 -8.38 -3.17
CA LYS A 33 -18.47 -7.13 -3.14
C LYS A 33 -17.84 -6.00 -3.95
N PHE A 34 -16.51 -5.94 -3.94
CA PHE A 34 -15.78 -4.85 -4.62
C PHE A 34 -15.16 -5.27 -5.95
N ASP A 35 -15.30 -6.54 -6.34
CA ASP A 35 -14.73 -7.09 -7.59
C ASP A 35 -13.24 -6.76 -7.75
N MET A 36 -12.47 -7.01 -6.67
CA MET A 36 -11.04 -6.74 -6.63
C MET A 36 -10.23 -8.02 -6.79
N LYS A 37 -9.26 -8.00 -7.71
CA LYS A 37 -8.26 -9.06 -7.83
C LYS A 37 -7.16 -8.81 -6.79
N LEU A 38 -6.89 -9.80 -5.96
CA LEU A 38 -5.91 -9.69 -4.88
C LEU A 38 -4.87 -10.80 -5.00
N SER A 39 -3.60 -10.45 -4.84
CA SER A 39 -2.51 -11.42 -4.77
C SER A 39 -2.61 -12.28 -3.52
N LYS A 40 -2.03 -13.49 -3.56
CA LYS A 40 -2.08 -14.44 -2.44
C LYS A 40 -1.38 -13.93 -1.18
N ILE A 41 -0.47 -12.99 -1.31
CA ILE A 41 0.27 -12.43 -0.17
C ILE A 41 -0.66 -11.75 0.84
N ILE A 42 -1.84 -11.29 0.39
CA ILE A 42 -2.82 -10.61 1.26
C ILE A 42 -3.28 -11.50 2.42
N TYR A 43 -3.35 -12.82 2.24
CA TYR A 43 -3.75 -13.74 3.31
C TYR A 43 -2.82 -13.64 4.52
N ILE A 44 -1.56 -13.34 4.28
CA ILE A 44 -0.54 -13.22 5.30
C ILE A 44 -0.51 -11.80 5.84
N THR A 45 -0.36 -10.82 4.95
CA THR A 45 -0.20 -9.43 5.36
C THR A 45 -1.43 -8.87 6.08
N LEU A 46 -2.64 -9.30 5.68
CA LEU A 46 -3.87 -8.87 6.33
C LEU A 46 -4.08 -9.58 7.67
N THR A 47 -3.74 -10.87 7.78
CA THR A 47 -3.82 -11.62 9.03
C THR A 47 -2.85 -11.06 10.07
N ASP A 48 -1.62 -10.76 9.67
CA ASP A 48 -0.62 -10.14 10.53
C ASP A 48 -1.06 -8.74 10.98
N HIS A 49 -1.53 -7.90 10.04
CA HIS A 49 -2.05 -6.58 10.38
C HIS A 49 -3.23 -6.64 11.34
N LEU A 50 -4.18 -7.55 11.11
CA LEU A 50 -5.34 -7.74 11.99
C LEU A 50 -4.90 -8.11 13.42
N ASN A 51 -3.96 -9.05 13.55
CA ASN A 51 -3.40 -9.44 14.86
C ASN A 51 -2.73 -8.23 15.53
N PHE A 52 -1.97 -7.45 14.79
CA PHE A 52 -1.28 -6.27 15.29
C PHE A 52 -2.27 -5.17 15.72
N ALA A 53 -3.30 -4.88 14.91
CA ALA A 53 -4.34 -3.91 15.22
C ALA A 53 -5.10 -4.28 16.51
N ILE A 54 -5.50 -5.56 16.64
CA ILE A 54 -6.19 -6.05 17.83
C ILE A 54 -5.29 -6.00 19.07
N THR A 55 -4.03 -6.34 18.92
CA THR A 55 -3.05 -6.27 20.02
C THR A 55 -2.88 -4.84 20.52
N ARG A 56 -2.77 -3.87 19.61
CA ARG A 56 -2.72 -2.44 19.98
C ARG A 56 -4.00 -1.99 20.67
N PHE A 57 -5.14 -2.36 20.12
CA PHE A 57 -6.44 -2.03 20.70
C PHE A 57 -6.57 -2.53 22.15
N LYS A 58 -6.21 -3.80 22.41
CA LYS A 58 -6.22 -4.41 23.74
C LYS A 58 -5.26 -3.71 24.72
N LYS A 59 -4.18 -3.11 24.22
CA LYS A 59 -3.22 -2.33 25.00
C LYS A 59 -3.61 -0.84 25.16
N GLY A 60 -4.75 -0.42 24.58
CA GLY A 60 -5.19 0.98 24.60
C GLY A 60 -4.30 1.94 23.78
N ILE A 61 -3.49 1.40 22.86
CA ILE A 61 -2.60 2.19 22.01
C ILE A 61 -3.41 2.70 20.82
N LYS A 62 -3.55 4.02 20.72
CA LYS A 62 -4.14 4.70 19.56
C LYS A 62 -3.07 4.93 18.51
N VAL A 63 -3.41 4.66 17.26
CA VAL A 63 -2.54 4.92 16.11
C VAL A 63 -3.29 5.81 15.14
N GLU A 64 -2.61 6.84 14.66
CA GLU A 64 -3.10 7.73 13.61
C GLU A 64 -2.52 7.31 12.26
N ASN A 65 -3.36 7.24 11.25
CA ASN A 65 -2.92 6.98 9.89
C ASN A 65 -2.58 8.30 9.19
N ALA A 66 -1.30 8.58 9.09
CA ALA A 66 -0.82 9.82 8.46
C ALA A 66 -1.22 9.96 6.98
N LEU A 67 -1.70 8.88 6.33
CA LEU A 67 -2.17 8.86 4.95
C LEU A 67 -3.70 8.82 4.83
N LEU A 68 -4.43 8.92 5.94
CA LEU A 68 -5.88 8.72 5.94
C LEU A 68 -6.61 9.66 4.98
N TRP A 69 -6.18 10.92 4.92
CA TRP A 69 -6.78 11.91 4.03
C TRP A 69 -6.57 11.56 2.55
N GLU A 70 -5.32 11.18 2.18
CA GLU A 70 -4.97 10.78 0.82
C GLU A 70 -5.71 9.51 0.41
N ILE A 71 -5.81 8.53 1.31
CA ILE A 71 -6.52 7.28 1.06
C ILE A 71 -8.00 7.56 0.78
N LYS A 72 -8.65 8.35 1.63
CA LYS A 72 -10.06 8.76 1.45
C LYS A 72 -10.29 9.48 0.12
N ARG A 73 -9.34 10.28 -0.32
CA ARG A 73 -9.47 11.09 -1.53
C ARG A 73 -9.19 10.32 -2.81
N PHE A 74 -8.14 9.50 -2.82
CA PHE A 74 -7.63 8.89 -4.05
C PHE A 74 -7.94 7.40 -4.18
N TYR A 75 -8.27 6.72 -3.07
CA TYR A 75 -8.49 5.27 -3.00
C TYR A 75 -9.82 4.97 -2.30
N GLN A 76 -10.87 5.67 -2.74
CA GLN A 76 -12.19 5.60 -2.11
C GLN A 76 -12.75 4.18 -2.04
N LYS A 77 -12.57 3.40 -3.11
CA LYS A 77 -13.07 2.02 -3.19
C LYS A 77 -12.38 1.10 -2.18
N GLU A 78 -11.07 1.23 -2.05
CA GLU A 78 -10.27 0.49 -1.08
C GLU A 78 -10.57 0.94 0.35
N PHE A 79 -10.79 2.23 0.55
CA PHE A 79 -11.18 2.76 1.85
C PHE A 79 -12.56 2.27 2.29
N GLU A 80 -13.56 2.23 1.39
CA GLU A 80 -14.87 1.64 1.69
C GLU A 80 -14.73 0.15 2.02
N ALA A 81 -13.88 -0.60 1.31
CA ALA A 81 -13.57 -1.99 1.64
C ALA A 81 -12.90 -2.11 3.03
N GLY A 82 -12.04 -1.17 3.39
CA GLY A 82 -11.44 -1.07 4.72
C GLY A 82 -12.49 -0.84 5.82
N LYS A 83 -13.48 0.02 5.59
CA LYS A 83 -14.59 0.24 6.54
C LYS A 83 -15.44 -1.02 6.72
N GLU A 84 -15.78 -1.71 5.63
CA GLU A 84 -16.49 -2.99 5.70
C GLU A 84 -15.68 -4.05 6.48
N ALA A 85 -14.36 -4.05 6.36
CA ALA A 85 -13.50 -4.91 7.16
C ALA A 85 -13.65 -4.63 8.65
N LEU A 86 -13.74 -3.35 9.07
CA LEU A 86 -13.97 -2.99 10.48
C LEU A 86 -15.33 -3.50 10.98
N GLU A 87 -16.38 -3.44 10.15
CA GLU A 87 -17.70 -3.97 10.50
C GLU A 87 -17.67 -5.52 10.70
N ILE A 88 -16.92 -6.24 9.87
CA ILE A 88 -16.73 -7.69 10.05
C ILE A 88 -16.01 -7.96 11.37
N ILE A 89 -14.93 -7.22 11.67
CA ILE A 89 -14.17 -7.36 12.92
C ILE A 89 -15.06 -7.08 14.13
N LYS A 90 -15.84 -6.01 14.10
CA LYS A 90 -16.78 -5.64 15.16
C LYS A 90 -17.82 -6.74 15.38
N LYS A 91 -18.39 -7.26 14.30
CA LYS A 91 -19.43 -8.32 14.37
C LYS A 91 -18.90 -9.63 14.91
N GLU A 92 -17.70 -10.04 14.52
CA GLU A 92 -17.17 -11.38 14.81
C GLU A 92 -16.33 -11.43 16.09
N LEU A 93 -15.60 -10.37 16.38
CA LEU A 93 -14.68 -10.31 17.53
C LEU A 93 -15.16 -9.35 18.62
N GLY A 94 -16.24 -8.58 18.39
CA GLY A 94 -16.73 -7.58 19.34
C GLY A 94 -15.77 -6.39 19.55
N ILE A 95 -14.84 -6.17 18.62
CA ILE A 95 -13.79 -5.15 18.71
C ILE A 95 -14.12 -4.00 17.79
N GLU A 96 -14.23 -2.81 18.34
CA GLU A 96 -14.49 -1.58 17.58
C GLU A 96 -13.19 -0.81 17.35
N LEU A 97 -12.64 -0.92 16.15
CA LEU A 97 -11.41 -0.25 15.74
C LEU A 97 -11.70 1.15 15.19
N SER A 98 -10.69 2.04 15.21
CA SER A 98 -10.81 3.41 14.69
C SER A 98 -10.85 3.45 13.16
N GLU A 99 -11.31 4.56 12.61
CA GLU A 99 -11.31 4.81 11.16
C GLU A 99 -9.90 4.79 10.55
N ASP A 100 -8.88 5.11 11.35
CA ASP A 100 -7.48 5.00 10.93
C ASP A 100 -7.11 3.58 10.51
N GLU A 101 -7.65 2.58 11.21
CA GLU A 101 -7.44 1.17 10.85
C GLU A 101 -8.12 0.82 9.51
N ALA A 102 -9.26 1.41 9.17
CA ALA A 102 -9.83 1.27 7.82
C ALA A 102 -8.86 1.73 6.74
N GLY A 103 -8.13 2.83 7.00
CA GLY A 103 -7.06 3.30 6.12
C GLY A 103 -5.90 2.31 5.98
N PHE A 104 -5.48 1.67 7.07
CA PHE A 104 -4.43 0.65 7.01
C PHE A 104 -4.91 -0.61 6.26
N PHE A 105 -6.14 -1.07 6.50
CA PHE A 105 -6.74 -2.16 5.71
C PHE A 105 -6.80 -1.81 4.22
N ALA A 106 -7.18 -0.56 3.89
CA ALA A 106 -7.20 -0.07 2.52
C ALA A 106 -5.81 -0.17 1.84
N ILE A 107 -4.74 0.20 2.55
CA ILE A 107 -3.37 0.08 2.04
C ILE A 107 -3.00 -1.38 1.75
N HIS A 108 -3.34 -2.32 2.64
CA HIS A 108 -3.08 -3.74 2.41
C HIS A 108 -3.84 -4.27 1.19
N ILE A 109 -5.11 -3.89 1.03
CA ILE A 109 -5.93 -4.26 -0.13
C ILE A 109 -5.32 -3.70 -1.41
N LEU A 110 -4.96 -2.43 -1.40
CA LEU A 110 -4.38 -1.72 -2.53
C LEU A 110 -3.04 -2.33 -2.98
N ASN A 111 -2.14 -2.65 -2.04
CA ASN A 111 -0.89 -3.33 -2.34
C ASN A 111 -1.14 -4.70 -2.97
N ALA A 112 -2.12 -5.45 -2.47
CA ALA A 112 -2.45 -6.77 -3.00
C ALA A 112 -3.10 -6.73 -4.40
N GLN A 113 -3.83 -5.67 -4.75
CA GLN A 113 -4.32 -5.45 -6.10
C GLN A 113 -3.17 -5.20 -7.07
N ILE A 114 -2.24 -4.33 -6.70
CA ILE A 114 -1.07 -4.00 -7.51
C ILE A 114 -0.25 -5.26 -7.76
N ASP A 115 0.05 -6.04 -6.73
CA ASP A 115 0.81 -7.28 -6.86
C ASP A 115 0.10 -8.30 -7.77
N ALA A 116 -1.24 -8.35 -7.74
CA ALA A 116 -2.02 -9.27 -8.60
C ALA A 116 -1.99 -8.87 -10.08
N ASP A 117 -2.12 -7.58 -10.37
CA ASP A 117 -2.10 -7.07 -11.74
C ASP A 117 -0.69 -7.12 -12.36
N MET A 118 0.34 -7.01 -11.54
CA MET A 118 1.74 -6.87 -11.96
C MET A 118 2.50 -8.19 -12.09
N MET A 119 2.06 -9.26 -11.44
CA MET A 119 2.69 -10.59 -11.58
C MET A 119 2.65 -11.14 -13.02
N GLN A 120 1.86 -10.54 -13.91
CA GLN A 120 1.70 -11.05 -15.27
C GLN A 120 2.59 -10.39 -16.33
N THR A 121 3.21 -9.23 -16.11
CA THR A 121 3.78 -8.51 -17.27
C THR A 121 5.07 -7.70 -17.03
N ILE A 122 5.45 -7.24 -15.82
CA ILE A 122 6.58 -6.31 -15.65
C ILE A 122 7.39 -6.58 -14.37
N ASN A 123 8.73 -6.49 -14.49
CA ASN A 123 9.68 -6.58 -13.35
C ASN A 123 9.66 -5.31 -12.48
N ILE A 124 8.57 -5.09 -11.75
CA ILE A 124 8.40 -3.91 -10.89
C ILE A 124 9.43 -3.83 -9.75
N PRO A 125 9.80 -4.92 -9.08
CA PRO A 125 10.88 -4.86 -8.11
C PRO A 125 12.18 -4.28 -8.70
N GLY A 126 12.52 -4.68 -9.93
CA GLY A 126 13.68 -4.14 -10.65
C GLY A 126 13.54 -2.65 -10.91
N ILE A 127 12.43 -2.22 -11.51
CA ILE A 127 12.16 -0.81 -11.80
C ILE A 127 12.15 0.04 -10.52
N THR A 128 11.51 -0.44 -9.45
CA THR A 128 11.49 0.25 -8.16
C THR A 128 12.90 0.44 -7.61
N LYS A 129 13.75 -0.60 -7.68
CA LYS A 129 15.15 -0.53 -7.25
C LYS A 129 15.93 0.50 -8.05
N ASP A 130 15.74 0.55 -9.37
CA ASP A 130 16.44 1.50 -10.24
C ASP A 130 16.01 2.94 -9.94
N ILE A 131 14.72 3.18 -9.73
CA ILE A 131 14.21 4.50 -9.33
C ILE A 131 14.77 4.93 -7.97
N VAL A 132 14.78 4.04 -6.97
CA VAL A 132 15.37 4.32 -5.65
C VAL A 132 16.85 4.70 -5.76
N ASN A 133 17.61 3.98 -6.58
CA ASN A 133 19.02 4.27 -6.84
C ASN A 133 19.21 5.64 -7.51
N ILE A 134 18.39 5.98 -8.52
CA ILE A 134 18.44 7.27 -9.21
C ILE A 134 18.12 8.42 -8.25
N VAL A 135 17.11 8.24 -7.38
CA VAL A 135 16.77 9.25 -6.37
C VAL A 135 17.92 9.40 -5.38
N GLY A 136 18.46 8.31 -4.83
CA GLY A 136 19.60 8.33 -3.93
C GLY A 136 20.82 9.06 -4.55
N TYR A 137 21.17 8.71 -5.79
CA TYR A 137 22.25 9.34 -6.54
C TYR A 137 21.97 10.84 -6.78
N THR A 138 20.75 11.20 -7.18
CA THR A 138 20.40 12.61 -7.48
C THR A 138 20.50 13.47 -6.23
N PHE A 139 20.12 12.95 -5.06
CA PHE A 139 20.15 13.70 -3.81
C PHE A 139 21.47 13.53 -3.04
N GLY A 140 22.37 12.66 -3.48
CA GLY A 140 23.69 12.42 -2.88
C GLY A 140 23.61 11.82 -1.48
N ARG A 141 22.59 10.99 -1.22
CA ARG A 141 22.40 10.31 0.06
C ARG A 141 21.67 8.97 -0.11
N GLU A 142 21.98 8.03 0.73
CA GLU A 142 21.18 6.81 0.84
C GLU A 142 19.82 7.14 1.45
N LEU A 143 18.80 6.47 0.95
CA LEU A 143 17.45 6.57 1.50
C LEU A 143 17.35 5.62 2.70
N ASP A 144 16.96 6.18 3.84
CA ASP A 144 16.70 5.40 5.05
C ASP A 144 15.47 4.51 4.84
N ARG A 145 15.73 3.21 4.66
CA ARG A 145 14.70 2.20 4.34
C ARG A 145 13.77 1.90 5.51
N GLU A 146 14.18 2.21 6.72
CA GLU A 146 13.37 2.02 7.94
C GLU A 146 12.48 3.25 8.23
N SER A 147 12.64 4.33 7.45
CA SER A 147 11.86 5.56 7.66
C SER A 147 10.46 5.45 7.07
N LEU A 148 9.49 6.02 7.77
CA LEU A 148 8.10 6.19 7.27
C LEU A 148 8.05 6.91 5.91
N TYR A 149 8.97 7.86 5.68
CA TYR A 149 9.07 8.58 4.42
C TYR A 149 9.47 7.67 3.26
N TYR A 150 10.35 6.70 3.49
CA TYR A 150 10.73 5.71 2.49
C TYR A 150 9.55 4.79 2.16
N GLU A 151 8.84 4.28 3.15
CA GLU A 151 7.65 3.45 2.95
C GLU A 151 6.57 4.18 2.14
N ARG A 152 6.30 5.45 2.49
CA ARG A 152 5.37 6.30 1.73
C ARG A 152 5.84 6.48 0.28
N PHE A 153 7.11 6.78 0.08
CA PHE A 153 7.69 6.94 -1.26
C PHE A 153 7.53 5.67 -2.11
N ILE A 154 7.85 4.49 -1.55
CA ILE A 154 7.72 3.21 -2.26
C ILE A 154 6.25 2.91 -2.58
N THR A 155 5.34 3.18 -1.67
CA THR A 155 3.90 3.00 -1.90
C THR A 155 3.42 3.87 -3.05
N HIS A 156 3.72 5.17 -3.03
CA HIS A 156 3.35 6.08 -4.13
C HIS A 156 4.00 5.68 -5.46
N LEU A 157 5.25 5.23 -5.42
CA LEU A 157 5.96 4.77 -6.61
C LEU A 157 5.30 3.53 -7.23
N LYS A 158 4.92 2.54 -6.43
CA LYS A 158 4.18 1.36 -6.91
C LYS A 158 2.87 1.76 -7.58
N HIS A 159 2.11 2.69 -6.98
CA HIS A 159 0.86 3.20 -7.58
C HIS A 159 1.09 3.95 -8.88
N PHE A 160 2.12 4.76 -8.93
CA PHE A 160 2.52 5.45 -10.15
C PHE A 160 2.83 4.45 -11.27
N LEU A 161 3.67 3.45 -10.99
CA LEU A 161 4.03 2.41 -11.95
C LEU A 161 2.81 1.61 -12.40
N ALA A 162 1.90 1.25 -11.49
CA ALA A 162 0.67 0.54 -11.85
C ALA A 162 -0.19 1.33 -12.86
N ARG A 163 -0.30 2.64 -12.70
CA ARG A 163 -1.02 3.52 -13.64
C ARG A 163 -0.31 3.65 -14.97
N VAL A 164 1.01 3.81 -14.95
CA VAL A 164 1.81 3.85 -16.19
C VAL A 164 1.60 2.58 -17.02
N VAL A 165 1.60 1.42 -16.36
CA VAL A 165 1.34 0.12 -17.01
C VAL A 165 -0.06 0.03 -17.61
N LYS A 166 -1.04 0.62 -16.93
CA LYS A 166 -2.45 0.65 -17.40
C LYS A 166 -2.72 1.74 -18.44
N ASN A 167 -1.70 2.53 -18.83
CA ASN A 167 -1.86 3.73 -19.67
C ASN A 167 -2.91 4.72 -19.11
N GLU A 168 -3.08 4.76 -17.80
CA GLU A 168 -3.96 5.72 -17.14
C GLU A 168 -3.24 7.08 -17.07
N THR A 169 -3.65 8.03 -17.91
CA THR A 169 -3.15 9.42 -17.88
C THR A 169 -4.12 10.32 -17.13
N TYR A 170 -3.59 11.29 -16.40
CA TYR A 170 -4.41 12.39 -15.92
C TYR A 170 -4.77 13.33 -17.08
N GLY A 171 -6.01 13.86 -17.09
CA GLY A 171 -6.44 14.83 -18.07
C GLY A 171 -5.49 16.06 -18.12
N GLU A 172 -5.32 16.62 -19.30
CA GLU A 172 -4.34 17.66 -19.62
C GLU A 172 -4.44 18.94 -18.77
N ASP A 173 -5.62 19.25 -18.21
CA ASP A 173 -5.89 20.53 -17.57
C ASP A 173 -5.38 20.70 -16.12
N ALA A 174 -5.03 19.64 -15.42
CA ALA A 174 -4.65 19.72 -14.00
C ALA A 174 -3.15 19.94 -13.75
N ASN A 175 -2.32 19.75 -14.74
CA ASN A 175 -0.86 19.54 -14.54
C ASN A 175 0.02 20.76 -14.70
N ASP A 176 -0.35 21.76 -15.47
CA ASP A 176 0.58 22.86 -15.79
C ASP A 176 0.96 23.69 -14.57
N ARG A 177 0.02 24.05 -13.71
CA ARG A 177 0.30 24.90 -12.54
C ARG A 177 1.14 24.18 -11.49
N LEU A 178 0.83 22.89 -11.22
CA LEU A 178 1.59 22.10 -10.26
C LEU A 178 3.01 21.82 -10.79
N ALA A 179 3.14 21.47 -12.06
CA ALA A 179 4.45 21.25 -12.69
C ALA A 179 5.33 22.50 -12.69
N ILE A 180 4.75 23.67 -12.97
CA ILE A 180 5.44 24.97 -12.89
C ILE A 180 5.89 25.21 -11.44
N MET A 181 4.99 25.09 -10.46
CA MET A 181 5.30 25.29 -9.05
C MET A 181 6.44 24.35 -8.58
N VAL A 182 6.36 23.06 -8.93
CA VAL A 182 7.41 22.09 -8.56
C VAL A 182 8.74 22.39 -9.25
N LYS A 183 8.72 22.87 -10.49
CA LYS A 183 9.92 23.29 -11.21
C LYS A 183 10.61 24.48 -10.54
N ASP A 184 9.82 25.45 -10.07
CA ASP A 184 10.33 26.69 -9.49
C ASP A 184 10.76 26.49 -8.02
N GLU A 185 9.93 25.84 -7.22
CA GLU A 185 10.17 25.66 -5.78
C GLU A 185 11.10 24.48 -5.47
N PHE A 186 11.08 23.43 -6.31
CA PHE A 186 11.83 22.18 -6.10
C PHE A 186 12.62 21.75 -7.35
N PRO A 187 13.53 22.60 -7.91
CA PRO A 187 14.18 22.33 -9.19
C PRO A 187 15.01 21.05 -9.23
N LYS A 188 15.53 20.61 -8.08
CA LYS A 188 16.29 19.35 -7.98
C LYS A 188 15.36 18.13 -8.09
N SER A 189 14.19 18.17 -7.45
CA SER A 189 13.18 17.13 -7.53
C SER A 189 12.57 17.05 -8.92
N TYR A 190 12.29 18.20 -9.55
CA TYR A 190 11.81 18.26 -10.92
C TYR A 190 12.78 17.62 -11.91
N ARG A 191 14.08 17.94 -11.82
CA ARG A 191 15.12 17.31 -12.66
C ARG A 191 15.23 15.80 -12.41
N CYS A 192 15.05 15.35 -11.17
CA CYS A 192 15.02 13.93 -10.85
C CYS A 192 13.85 13.24 -11.56
N ALA A 193 12.65 13.81 -11.47
CA ALA A 193 11.45 13.28 -12.12
C ALA A 193 11.60 13.21 -13.65
N LEU A 194 12.16 14.23 -14.27
CA LEU A 194 12.47 14.23 -15.72
C LEU A 194 13.43 13.10 -16.11
N ARG A 195 14.47 12.83 -15.31
CA ARG A 195 15.38 11.69 -15.57
C ARG A 195 14.65 10.36 -15.51
N LEU A 196 13.73 10.21 -14.56
CA LEU A 196 12.91 8.99 -14.44
C LEU A 196 11.99 8.79 -15.64
N SER A 197 11.40 9.87 -16.17
CA SER A 197 10.53 9.80 -17.35
C SER A 197 11.29 9.38 -18.63
N LEU A 198 12.58 9.72 -18.74
CA LEU A 198 13.42 9.38 -19.90
C LEU A 198 13.92 7.94 -19.91
N ILE A 199 13.91 7.24 -18.77
CA ILE A 199 14.48 5.88 -18.65
C ILE A 199 13.44 4.80 -18.99
N HIS A 200 12.15 5.10 -18.92
CA HIS A 200 11.07 4.12 -19.03
C HIS A 200 10.07 4.38 -20.17
N ILE A 201 10.40 5.28 -21.04
CA ILE A 201 9.69 5.53 -22.30
C ILE A 201 10.62 5.18 -23.46
#